data_a9e4fd13b3ee01a04ea97cb5099ce84d
#
_entry.id   a9e4fd13b3ee01a04ea97cb5099ce84d
#
_cell.length_a   1.000
_cell.length_b   1.000
_cell.length_c   1.000
_cell.angle_alpha   90.00
_cell.angle_beta   90.00
_cell.angle_gamma   90.00
#
_symmetry.space_group_name_H-M   'P 1'
#
loop_
_entity.id
_entity.type
_entity.pdbx_description
1 polymer ?
#
loop_
_entity_poly.entity_id
_entity_poly.type
_entity_poly.pdbx_seq_one_letter_code
_entity_poly.pdbx_strand_id
1 'polypeptide(L)'
;MKPKLLLLALVLSFTWTSNAQENKDYPALVTTLDSTLATLYGVISGEKGEARDWELFKYLFHPKGQLIYSVKTKSGAHALTYMSPQDYIERSGPWLVENGFFEVEVARKEDHFGNICQVFSTYESYRSKTDDKPFMRGINSIQMQFDGTRWWIVNIYWTPETPDNPIPKQYLKQ
;
A
#
# COMPACT_ATOMS: atom_id res chain seq x y z
N MET A 1 -74.25 4.84 26.69
CA MET A 1 -73.36 4.46 25.58
C MET A 1 -71.95 4.96 25.90
N LYS A 2 -70.98 4.04 26.19
CA LYS A 2 -69.61 4.37 26.51
C LYS A 2 -68.75 4.19 25.24
N PRO A 3 -67.91 5.16 24.84
CA PRO A 3 -67.03 4.97 23.66
C PRO A 3 -65.84 4.05 24.06
N LYS A 4 -65.61 3.03 23.21
CA LYS A 4 -64.44 2.18 23.25
C LYS A 4 -63.26 2.90 22.62
N LEU A 5 -62.23 3.23 23.41
CA LEU A 5 -60.97 3.76 22.94
C LEU A 5 -60.14 2.63 22.34
N LEU A 6 -59.90 2.64 21.03
CA LEU A 6 -59.02 1.70 20.33
C LEU A 6 -57.61 2.24 20.42
N LEU A 7 -56.75 1.57 21.19
CA LEU A 7 -55.30 1.91 21.28
C LEU A 7 -54.57 1.24 20.11
N LEU A 8 -54.12 2.02 19.17
CA LEU A 8 -53.34 1.56 18.03
C LEU A 8 -51.85 1.53 18.47
N ALA A 9 -51.29 0.35 18.74
CA ALA A 9 -49.89 0.17 19.07
C ALA A 9 -49.05 0.20 17.77
N LEU A 10 -48.30 1.29 17.60
CA LEU A 10 -47.34 1.44 16.50
C LEU A 10 -46.07 0.67 16.85
N VAL A 11 -45.83 -0.50 16.26
CA VAL A 11 -44.61 -1.28 16.39
C VAL A 11 -43.57 -0.68 15.45
N LEU A 12 -42.63 0.12 15.98
CA LEU A 12 -41.44 0.54 15.26
C LEU A 12 -40.47 -0.64 15.19
N SER A 13 -40.43 -1.30 14.04
CA SER A 13 -39.37 -2.29 13.74
C SER A 13 -38.04 -1.55 13.43
N PHE A 14 -37.16 -1.52 14.41
CA PHE A 14 -35.77 -1.11 14.22
C PHE A 14 -35.07 -2.23 13.46
N THR A 15 -34.85 -2.05 12.15
CA THR A 15 -33.95 -2.91 11.40
C THR A 15 -32.51 -2.51 11.75
N TRP A 16 -31.87 -3.33 12.58
CA TRP A 16 -30.42 -3.26 12.76
C TRP A 16 -29.77 -3.77 11.47
N THR A 17 -29.22 -2.87 10.67
CA THR A 17 -28.27 -3.26 9.62
C THR A 17 -26.98 -3.67 10.34
N SER A 18 -26.79 -4.98 10.55
CA SER A 18 -25.48 -5.53 10.86
C SER A 18 -24.57 -5.19 9.68
N ASN A 19 -23.66 -4.23 9.84
CA ASN A 19 -22.46 -4.20 9.00
C ASN A 19 -21.71 -5.50 9.32
N ALA A 20 -21.84 -6.51 8.48
CA ALA A 20 -20.96 -7.65 8.50
C ALA A 20 -19.54 -7.09 8.29
N GLN A 21 -18.74 -7.07 9.34
CA GLN A 21 -17.32 -6.77 9.26
C GLN A 21 -16.74 -7.88 8.40
N GLU A 22 -16.40 -7.54 7.17
CA GLU A 22 -15.74 -8.45 6.24
C GLU A 22 -14.51 -9.01 6.96
N ASN A 23 -14.50 -10.33 7.18
CA ASN A 23 -13.42 -10.99 7.91
C ASN A 23 -12.18 -10.97 7.01
N LYS A 24 -11.40 -9.89 7.10
CA LYS A 24 -10.22 -9.67 6.26
C LYS A 24 -9.13 -10.63 6.68
N ASP A 25 -8.87 -11.64 5.85
CA ASP A 25 -7.81 -12.64 6.08
C ASP A 25 -6.42 -12.06 5.74
N TYR A 26 -5.99 -11.04 6.49
CA TYR A 26 -4.67 -10.45 6.36
C TYR A 26 -3.52 -11.47 6.51
N PRO A 27 -3.58 -12.47 7.41
CA PRO A 27 -2.56 -13.50 7.51
C PRO A 27 -2.27 -14.22 6.20
N ALA A 28 -3.28 -14.56 5.40
CA ALA A 28 -3.07 -15.24 4.12
C ALA A 28 -2.26 -14.42 3.11
N LEU A 29 -2.35 -13.09 3.20
CA LEU A 29 -1.70 -12.15 2.28
C LEU A 29 -0.19 -11.98 2.50
N VAL A 30 0.35 -12.50 3.60
CA VAL A 30 1.75 -12.28 4.01
C VAL A 30 2.53 -13.58 4.24
N THR A 31 1.99 -14.71 3.80
CA THR A 31 2.61 -16.04 3.98
C THR A 31 3.77 -16.29 3.04
N THR A 32 3.78 -15.66 1.87
CA THR A 32 4.86 -15.74 0.89
C THR A 32 5.43 -14.36 0.59
N LEU A 33 6.67 -14.30 0.10
CA LEU A 33 7.29 -13.07 -0.37
C LEU A 33 6.43 -12.43 -1.47
N ASP A 34 6.03 -13.23 -2.47
CA ASP A 34 5.22 -12.77 -3.60
C ASP A 34 3.88 -12.18 -3.18
N SER A 35 3.14 -12.87 -2.30
CA SER A 35 1.86 -12.36 -1.82
C SER A 35 2.02 -11.07 -1.02
N THR A 36 3.08 -10.95 -0.22
CA THR A 36 3.37 -9.73 0.56
C THR A 36 3.68 -8.55 -0.35
N LEU A 37 4.51 -8.74 -1.37
CA LEU A 37 4.84 -7.69 -2.34
C LEU A 37 3.63 -7.32 -3.20
N ALA A 38 2.87 -8.28 -3.70
CA ALA A 38 1.64 -8.01 -4.45
C ALA A 38 0.63 -7.22 -3.60
N THR A 39 0.50 -7.57 -2.31
CA THR A 39 -0.35 -6.84 -1.37
C THR A 39 0.16 -5.42 -1.13
N LEU A 40 1.49 -5.22 -1.01
CA LEU A 40 2.09 -3.89 -0.85
C LEU A 40 1.69 -2.96 -1.99
N TYR A 41 1.87 -3.39 -3.24
CA TYR A 41 1.51 -2.61 -4.42
C TYR A 41 -0.01 -2.43 -4.56
N GLY A 42 -0.78 -3.48 -4.24
CA GLY A 42 -2.23 -3.45 -4.33
C GLY A 42 -2.89 -2.52 -3.32
N VAL A 43 -2.41 -2.51 -2.07
CA VAL A 43 -3.07 -1.76 -0.98
C VAL A 43 -2.99 -0.25 -1.12
N ILE A 44 -1.96 0.28 -1.79
CA ILE A 44 -1.81 1.71 -2.08
C ILE A 44 -2.48 2.11 -3.41
N SER A 45 -2.85 1.13 -4.23
CA SER A 45 -3.46 1.33 -5.55
C SER A 45 -4.97 1.44 -5.46
N GLY A 46 -5.57 2.27 -6.31
CA GLY A 46 -7.02 2.44 -6.44
C GLY A 46 -7.41 3.68 -7.23
N GLU A 47 -8.65 3.70 -7.68
CA GLU A 47 -9.22 4.81 -8.44
C GLU A 47 -9.33 6.09 -7.60
N LYS A 48 -9.51 7.20 -8.29
CA LYS A 48 -9.78 8.50 -7.66
C LYS A 48 -11.02 8.41 -6.78
N GLY A 49 -10.89 8.85 -5.51
CA GLY A 49 -11.95 8.83 -4.51
C GLY A 49 -12.12 7.47 -3.82
N GLU A 50 -11.44 6.41 -4.26
CA GLU A 50 -11.49 5.11 -3.63
C GLU A 50 -10.65 5.10 -2.35
N ALA A 51 -11.24 4.67 -1.24
CA ALA A 51 -10.53 4.52 0.03
C ALA A 51 -9.50 3.37 -0.05
N ARG A 52 -8.37 3.53 0.63
CA ARG A 52 -7.34 2.50 0.76
C ARG A 52 -7.50 1.75 2.08
N ASP A 53 -7.09 0.49 2.11
CA ASP A 53 -7.04 -0.29 3.35
C ASP A 53 -5.76 0.02 4.13
N TRP A 54 -5.79 1.15 4.87
CA TRP A 54 -4.62 1.59 5.64
C TRP A 54 -4.28 0.67 6.82
N GLU A 55 -5.23 -0.12 7.31
CA GLU A 55 -4.95 -1.12 8.35
C GLU A 55 -4.15 -2.28 7.74
N LEU A 56 -4.52 -2.76 6.55
CA LEU A 56 -3.74 -3.74 5.81
C LEU A 56 -2.35 -3.19 5.47
N PHE A 57 -2.25 -1.93 5.03
CA PHE A 57 -0.96 -1.30 4.75
C PHE A 57 -0.05 -1.35 5.98
N LYS A 58 -0.53 -0.91 7.14
CA LYS A 58 0.25 -0.97 8.39
C LYS A 58 0.61 -2.40 8.78
N TYR A 59 -0.30 -3.35 8.55
CA TYR A 59 -0.10 -4.76 8.86
C TYR A 59 1.06 -5.40 8.10
N LEU A 60 1.41 -4.91 6.90
CA LEU A 60 2.54 -5.41 6.12
C LEU A 60 3.90 -5.13 6.79
N PHE A 61 4.00 -4.06 7.56
CA PHE A 61 5.26 -3.58 8.11
C PHE A 61 5.56 -4.15 9.48
N HIS A 62 6.83 -4.43 9.73
CA HIS A 62 7.31 -4.65 11.09
C HIS A 62 6.96 -3.42 11.97
N PRO A 63 6.67 -3.58 13.28
CA PRO A 63 6.30 -2.44 14.16
C PRO A 63 7.28 -1.27 14.17
N LYS A 64 8.55 -1.52 13.82
CA LYS A 64 9.60 -0.50 13.63
C LYS A 64 9.94 -0.27 12.17
N GLY A 65 9.07 -0.72 11.25
CA GLY A 65 9.27 -0.59 9.81
C GLY A 65 9.31 0.87 9.37
N GLN A 66 10.07 1.15 8.30
CA GLN A 66 10.26 2.51 7.79
C GLN A 66 10.10 2.58 6.28
N LEU A 67 9.60 3.73 5.84
CA LEU A 67 9.59 4.14 4.45
C LEU A 67 10.57 5.31 4.30
N ILE A 68 11.53 5.18 3.38
CA ILE A 68 12.65 6.12 3.25
C ILE A 68 12.67 6.65 1.82
N TYR A 69 12.33 7.91 1.64
CA TYR A 69 12.34 8.56 0.34
C TYR A 69 13.61 9.36 0.12
N SER A 70 14.29 9.10 -1.00
CA SER A 70 15.46 9.85 -1.43
C SER A 70 15.07 10.85 -2.51
N VAL A 71 15.42 12.11 -2.31
CA VAL A 71 15.11 13.19 -3.24
C VAL A 71 16.31 14.11 -3.44
N LYS A 72 16.49 14.58 -4.68
CA LYS A 72 17.46 15.62 -5.00
C LYS A 72 16.93 16.98 -4.55
N THR A 73 17.65 17.66 -3.69
CA THR A 73 17.28 18.99 -3.20
C THR A 73 17.54 20.07 -4.25
N LYS A 74 17.04 21.27 -4.04
CA LYS A 74 17.32 22.43 -4.91
C LYS A 74 18.82 22.78 -5.01
N SER A 75 19.60 22.44 -3.99
CA SER A 75 21.06 22.63 -4.00
C SER A 75 21.81 21.54 -4.76
N GLY A 76 21.13 20.51 -5.26
CA GLY A 76 21.72 19.37 -5.95
C GLY A 76 22.18 18.22 -5.05
N ALA A 77 22.17 18.41 -3.73
CA ALA A 77 22.42 17.35 -2.76
C ALA A 77 21.27 16.36 -2.69
N HIS A 78 21.52 15.14 -2.22
CA HIS A 78 20.48 14.17 -1.92
C HIS A 78 20.11 14.22 -0.44
N ALA A 79 18.82 14.21 -0.14
CA ALA A 79 18.28 14.18 1.21
C ALA A 79 17.37 12.96 1.39
N LEU A 80 17.31 12.45 2.62
CA LEU A 80 16.45 11.35 3.00
C LEU A 80 15.30 11.86 3.87
N THR A 81 14.10 11.36 3.58
CA THR A 81 12.93 11.54 4.43
C THR A 81 12.54 10.19 5.00
N TYR A 82 12.64 10.05 6.32
CA TYR A 82 12.22 8.86 7.05
C TYR A 82 10.77 9.01 7.49
N MET A 83 9.99 7.97 7.31
CA MET A 83 8.57 7.92 7.66
C MET A 83 8.26 6.57 8.30
N SER A 84 7.44 6.56 9.35
CA SER A 84 6.72 5.36 9.74
C SER A 84 5.61 5.06 8.71
N PRO A 85 4.99 3.87 8.71
CA PRO A 85 3.80 3.61 7.91
C PRO A 85 2.67 4.62 8.18
N GLN A 86 2.51 5.05 9.42
CA GLN A 86 1.52 6.07 9.80
C GLN A 86 1.85 7.45 9.18
N ASP A 87 3.13 7.89 9.24
CA ASP A 87 3.55 9.15 8.62
C ASP A 87 3.33 9.13 7.10
N TYR A 88 3.56 7.98 6.45
CA TYR A 88 3.30 7.83 5.02
C TYR A 88 1.81 7.98 4.70
N ILE A 89 0.94 7.35 5.48
CA ILE A 89 -0.52 7.47 5.34
C ILE A 89 -0.95 8.93 5.47
N GLU A 90 -0.47 9.64 6.48
CA GLU A 90 -0.84 11.04 6.73
C GLU A 90 -0.36 11.99 5.63
N ARG A 91 0.86 11.76 5.10
CA ARG A 91 1.47 12.63 4.09
C ARG A 91 1.01 12.33 2.66
N SER A 92 0.93 11.04 2.33
CA SER A 92 0.68 10.61 0.95
C SER A 92 -0.74 10.13 0.72
N GLY A 93 -1.40 9.56 1.75
CA GLY A 93 -2.72 8.95 1.64
C GLY A 93 -3.79 9.85 1.04
N PRO A 94 -3.97 11.11 1.51
CA PRO A 94 -4.95 12.02 0.94
C PRO A 94 -4.73 12.26 -0.56
N TRP A 95 -3.48 12.44 -0.97
CA TRP A 95 -3.14 12.65 -2.36
C TRP A 95 -3.41 11.42 -3.24
N LEU A 96 -3.09 10.21 -2.75
CA LEU A 96 -3.35 8.96 -3.46
C LEU A 96 -4.85 8.76 -3.72
N VAL A 97 -5.68 9.08 -2.72
CA VAL A 97 -7.14 8.98 -2.84
C VAL A 97 -7.68 10.06 -3.78
N GLU A 98 -7.24 11.31 -3.63
CA GLU A 98 -7.77 12.43 -4.40
C GLU A 98 -7.43 12.36 -5.89
N ASN A 99 -6.26 11.81 -6.24
CA ASN A 99 -5.77 11.85 -7.61
C ASN A 99 -5.91 10.51 -8.38
N GLY A 100 -6.22 9.42 -7.68
CA GLY A 100 -6.03 8.07 -8.22
C GLY A 100 -4.55 7.71 -8.29
N PHE A 101 -4.23 6.48 -7.98
CA PHE A 101 -2.85 5.99 -7.98
C PHE A 101 -2.83 4.48 -8.12
N PHE A 102 -2.05 3.99 -9.05
CA PHE A 102 -1.77 2.57 -9.25
C PHE A 102 -0.27 2.40 -9.37
N GLU A 103 0.28 1.50 -8.56
CA GLU A 103 1.68 1.13 -8.66
C GLU A 103 1.79 -0.35 -8.94
N VAL A 104 2.59 -0.71 -9.93
CA VAL A 104 2.81 -2.09 -10.33
C VAL A 104 4.31 -2.40 -10.34
N GLU A 105 4.65 -3.58 -9.84
CA GLU A 105 5.99 -4.14 -10.00
C GLU A 105 6.14 -4.65 -11.44
N VAL A 106 7.17 -4.20 -12.15
CA VAL A 106 7.45 -4.62 -13.54
C VAL A 106 8.65 -5.54 -13.64
N ALA A 107 9.58 -5.48 -12.71
CA ALA A 107 10.74 -6.36 -12.62
C ALA A 107 11.31 -6.35 -11.20
N ARG A 108 12.01 -7.40 -10.79
CA ARG A 108 12.74 -7.42 -9.52
C ARG A 108 13.96 -8.30 -9.54
N LYS A 109 14.88 -8.02 -8.63
CA LYS A 109 16.00 -8.89 -8.22
C LYS A 109 15.85 -9.16 -6.74
N GLU A 110 16.17 -10.39 -6.33
CA GLU A 110 16.10 -10.85 -4.95
C GLU A 110 17.41 -11.45 -4.52
N ASP A 111 17.84 -11.12 -3.30
CA ASP A 111 18.95 -11.74 -2.64
C ASP A 111 18.50 -12.28 -1.27
N HIS A 112 18.70 -13.56 -1.04
CA HIS A 112 18.25 -14.27 0.14
C HIS A 112 19.40 -14.76 1.00
N PHE A 113 19.27 -14.59 2.32
CA PHE A 113 20.12 -15.28 3.28
C PHE A 113 19.33 -15.66 4.54
N GLY A 114 19.11 -16.95 4.74
CA GLY A 114 18.31 -17.46 5.86
C GLY A 114 16.88 -16.89 5.80
N ASN A 115 16.50 -16.16 6.84
CA ASN A 115 15.18 -15.56 6.99
C ASN A 115 15.10 -14.09 6.53
N ILE A 116 16.14 -13.57 5.91
CA ILE A 116 16.13 -12.20 5.36
C ILE A 116 16.16 -12.23 3.83
N CYS A 117 15.49 -11.26 3.23
CA CYS A 117 15.48 -11.04 1.80
C CYS A 117 15.62 -9.55 1.49
N GLN A 118 16.50 -9.24 0.54
CA GLN A 118 16.54 -7.94 -0.10
C GLN A 118 15.86 -8.05 -1.45
N VAL A 119 14.91 -7.16 -1.71
CA VAL A 119 14.21 -7.05 -2.99
C VAL A 119 14.52 -5.70 -3.62
N PHE A 120 15.03 -5.72 -4.86
CA PHE A 120 15.23 -4.51 -5.66
C PHE A 120 14.17 -4.52 -6.76
N SER A 121 13.05 -3.84 -6.47
CA SER A 121 11.80 -3.90 -7.23
C SER A 121 11.63 -2.66 -8.09
N THR A 122 11.55 -2.83 -9.40
CA THR A 122 11.25 -1.74 -10.33
C THR A 122 9.75 -1.57 -10.43
N TYR A 123 9.29 -0.35 -10.21
CA TYR A 123 7.88 -0.01 -10.25
C TYR A 123 7.53 0.99 -11.35
N GLU A 124 6.28 0.94 -11.77
CA GLU A 124 5.63 1.94 -12.62
C GLU A 124 4.36 2.44 -11.93
N SER A 125 4.16 3.77 -11.94
CA SER A 125 2.99 4.40 -11.31
C SER A 125 2.11 5.08 -12.35
N TYR A 126 0.78 4.89 -12.22
CA TYR A 126 -0.27 5.37 -13.10
C TYR A 126 -1.34 6.11 -12.30
N ARG A 127 -2.13 6.97 -12.94
CA ARG A 127 -3.29 7.63 -12.34
C ARG A 127 -4.55 6.78 -12.40
N SER A 128 -4.67 6.01 -13.47
CA SER A 128 -5.80 5.13 -13.75
C SER A 128 -5.30 3.81 -14.34
N LYS A 129 -6.08 2.75 -14.19
CA LYS A 129 -5.82 1.46 -14.84
C LYS A 129 -5.85 1.54 -16.38
N THR A 130 -6.43 2.61 -16.93
CA THR A 130 -6.56 2.82 -18.39
C THR A 130 -5.45 3.67 -18.97
N ASP A 131 -4.49 4.13 -18.16
CA ASP A 131 -3.37 4.92 -18.65
C ASP A 131 -2.41 4.06 -19.47
N ASP A 132 -2.06 4.52 -20.66
CA ASP A 132 -1.14 3.82 -21.57
C ASP A 132 0.33 3.93 -21.13
N LYS A 133 0.67 4.94 -20.31
CA LYS A 133 2.05 5.23 -19.90
C LYS A 133 2.11 5.61 -18.43
N PRO A 134 3.13 5.13 -17.70
CA PRO A 134 3.35 5.56 -16.34
C PRO A 134 3.71 7.06 -16.29
N PHE A 135 3.23 7.75 -15.27
CA PHE A 135 3.66 9.13 -15.00
C PHE A 135 4.96 9.16 -14.17
N MET A 136 5.31 8.05 -13.53
CA MET A 136 6.52 7.91 -12.72
C MET A 136 6.99 6.45 -12.75
N ARG A 137 8.31 6.26 -12.73
CA ARG A 137 8.97 4.97 -12.52
C ARG A 137 10.08 5.15 -11.49
N GLY A 138 10.52 4.05 -10.91
CA GLY A 138 11.64 4.06 -9.99
C GLY A 138 11.99 2.67 -9.49
N ILE A 139 12.83 2.62 -8.47
CA ILE A 139 13.20 1.37 -7.82
C ILE A 139 12.93 1.51 -6.32
N ASN A 140 12.22 0.51 -5.79
CA ASN A 140 12.05 0.25 -4.37
C ASN A 140 13.11 -0.78 -3.93
N SER A 141 14.02 -0.39 -3.02
CA SER A 141 14.90 -1.31 -2.29
C SER A 141 14.16 -1.70 -1.01
N ILE A 142 13.70 -2.95 -0.95
CA ILE A 142 12.85 -3.44 0.14
C ILE A 142 13.63 -4.45 0.95
N GLN A 143 13.73 -4.26 2.27
CA GLN A 143 14.29 -5.24 3.19
C GLN A 143 13.14 -6.00 3.85
N MET A 144 13.20 -7.31 3.79
CA MET A 144 12.14 -8.18 4.29
C MET A 144 12.68 -9.25 5.22
N GLN A 145 11.87 -9.68 6.18
CA GLN A 145 12.17 -10.74 7.13
C GLN A 145 11.02 -11.73 7.20
N PHE A 146 11.35 -13.02 7.18
CA PHE A 146 10.42 -14.09 7.53
C PHE A 146 10.59 -14.46 9.01
N ASP A 147 9.51 -14.40 9.80
CA ASP A 147 9.56 -14.68 11.24
C ASP A 147 9.27 -16.16 11.61
N GLY A 148 9.06 -17.01 10.60
CA GLY A 148 8.64 -18.40 10.73
C GLY A 148 7.17 -18.64 10.38
N THR A 149 6.38 -17.58 10.31
CA THR A 149 4.95 -17.63 9.98
C THR A 149 4.57 -16.66 8.85
N ARG A 150 5.22 -15.52 8.78
CA ARG A 150 4.90 -14.48 7.80
C ARG A 150 6.13 -13.66 7.38
N TRP A 151 5.99 -12.98 6.24
CA TRP A 151 6.92 -11.97 5.80
C TRP A 151 6.56 -10.59 6.37
N TRP A 152 7.57 -9.87 6.83
CA TRP A 152 7.51 -8.50 7.31
C TRP A 152 8.32 -7.58 6.41
N ILE A 153 7.76 -6.42 6.08
CA ILE A 153 8.53 -5.34 5.49
C ILE A 153 9.26 -4.60 6.61
N VAL A 154 10.60 -4.65 6.58
CA VAL A 154 11.46 -3.96 7.56
C VAL A 154 11.68 -2.51 7.15
N ASN A 155 11.98 -2.28 5.87
CA ASN A 155 11.98 -0.95 5.30
C ASN A 155 11.75 -1.00 3.78
N ILE A 156 11.32 0.15 3.24
CA ILE A 156 11.29 0.43 1.82
C ILE A 156 12.10 1.72 1.62
N TYR A 157 13.15 1.64 0.82
CA TYR A 157 13.97 2.78 0.45
C TYR A 157 13.88 2.98 -1.05
N TRP A 158 13.45 4.17 -1.50
CA TRP A 158 13.23 4.37 -2.94
C TRP A 158 13.68 5.72 -3.45
N THR A 159 13.91 5.75 -4.77
CA THR A 159 14.12 6.98 -5.53
C THR A 159 13.45 6.83 -6.90
N PRO A 160 12.82 7.88 -7.44
CA PRO A 160 12.27 7.84 -8.79
C PRO A 160 13.37 7.89 -9.85
N GLU A 161 13.04 7.38 -11.04
CA GLU A 161 13.82 7.57 -12.24
C GLU A 161 13.81 9.04 -12.65
N THR A 162 14.94 9.53 -13.14
CA THR A 162 15.06 10.86 -13.72
C THR A 162 15.92 10.79 -15.00
N PRO A 163 15.91 11.83 -15.87
CA PRO A 163 16.81 11.87 -17.02
C PRO A 163 18.29 11.69 -16.65
N ASP A 164 18.70 12.20 -15.47
CA ASP A 164 20.09 12.08 -14.96
C ASP A 164 20.34 10.76 -14.24
N ASN A 165 19.31 9.99 -13.93
CA ASN A 165 19.38 8.72 -13.20
C ASN A 165 18.39 7.71 -13.82
N PRO A 166 18.64 7.24 -15.06
CA PRO A 166 17.78 6.25 -15.71
C PRO A 166 17.91 4.87 -15.04
N ILE A 167 16.82 4.10 -15.04
CA ILE A 167 16.84 2.72 -14.53
C ILE A 167 17.77 1.87 -15.38
N PRO A 168 18.80 1.21 -14.78
CA PRO A 168 19.70 0.33 -15.54
C PRO A 168 18.94 -0.85 -16.18
N LYS A 169 19.32 -1.23 -17.41
CA LYS A 169 18.63 -2.28 -18.18
C LYS A 169 18.44 -3.60 -17.45
N GLN A 170 19.38 -3.96 -16.56
CA GLN A 170 19.32 -5.18 -15.76
C GLN A 170 18.13 -5.22 -14.76
N TYR A 171 17.52 -4.10 -14.47
CA TYR A 171 16.34 -3.94 -13.59
C TYR A 171 15.06 -3.67 -14.38
N LEU A 172 15.09 -3.75 -15.68
CA LEU A 172 13.92 -3.69 -16.55
C LEU A 172 13.51 -5.12 -16.97
N LYS A 173 12.25 -5.28 -17.32
CA LYS A 173 11.73 -6.55 -17.85
C LYS A 173 12.51 -6.90 -19.13
N GLN A 174 13.03 -8.12 -19.15
CA GLN A 174 13.65 -8.70 -20.35
C GLN A 174 12.59 -9.23 -21.31
#